data_54751d17a188ab10e5d2317e8fa523bd
#
_entry.id   54751d17a188ab10e5d2317e8fa523bd
#
_cell.length_a   1.000
_cell.length_b   1.000
_cell.length_c   1.000
_cell.angle_alpha   90.00
_cell.angle_beta   90.00
_cell.angle_gamma   90.00
#
_symmetry.space_group_name_H-M   'P 1'
#
loop_
_entity.id
_entity.type
_entity.pdbx_description
1 polymer ?
#
loop_
_entity_poly.entity_id
_entity_poly.type
_entity_poly.pdbx_seq_one_letter_code
_entity_poly.pdbx_strand_id
1 'polypeptide(L)'
;MAPESDLVLLGEVMRIKGNAVDLVPEQILLGEFWLDSIRVWMQTRDYCRPPVDDFPVGSRWIMALAEITEVPEDGFDPSTPNQSYGRPFDFVLSSCGGYWLRVNGATAVGNLVPGMPRFYHQPDMSPVLIDLIAGYLDGAVPETALVEASRERPDVVDELILDTRSFLRGQEDWLPDTSPEDLEAP
;
A
#
# COMPACT_ATOMS: atom_id res chain seq x y z
N MET A 1 4.93 -1.14 10.05
CA MET A 1 6.11 -1.02 9.18
C MET A 1 7.22 -1.87 9.76
N ALA A 2 7.99 -2.52 8.94
CA ALA A 2 8.96 -3.49 9.42
C ALA A 2 10.16 -2.82 10.07
N PRO A 3 10.58 -3.30 11.24
CA PRO A 3 11.78 -2.80 11.90
C PRO A 3 13.10 -3.13 11.17
N GLU A 4 13.04 -3.79 10.02
CA GLU A 4 14.20 -4.32 9.27
C GLU A 4 14.32 -3.73 7.86
N SER A 5 13.72 -2.56 7.60
CA SER A 5 13.89 -1.91 6.30
C SER A 5 15.10 -0.99 6.30
N ASP A 6 15.91 -1.08 5.26
CA ASP A 6 17.08 -0.21 5.08
C ASP A 6 16.66 1.19 4.59
N LEU A 7 15.54 1.26 3.88
CA LEU A 7 15.02 2.49 3.27
C LEU A 7 13.49 2.53 3.32
N VAL A 8 12.92 3.65 3.77
CA VAL A 8 11.50 3.96 3.59
C VAL A 8 11.38 5.24 2.80
N LEU A 9 10.64 5.21 1.69
CA LEU A 9 10.46 6.37 0.84
C LEU A 9 9.01 6.52 0.37
N LEU A 10 8.64 7.76 0.07
CA LEU A 10 7.52 8.11 -0.79
C LEU A 10 8.07 8.31 -2.20
N GLY A 11 7.46 7.67 -3.19
CA GLY A 11 7.86 7.82 -4.59
C GLY A 11 6.77 7.47 -5.58
N GLU A 12 6.97 7.92 -6.81
CA GLU A 12 6.10 7.66 -7.95
C GLU A 12 6.69 6.57 -8.84
N VAL A 13 5.86 5.62 -9.28
CA VAL A 13 6.26 4.61 -10.26
C VAL A 13 6.42 5.26 -11.62
N MET A 14 7.65 5.36 -12.10
CA MET A 14 7.97 5.93 -13.40
C MET A 14 7.89 4.90 -14.52
N ARG A 15 8.29 3.68 -14.26
CA ARG A 15 8.42 2.64 -15.28
C ARG A 15 8.36 1.24 -14.68
N ILE A 16 7.82 0.30 -15.48
CA ILE A 16 7.89 -1.15 -15.23
C ILE A 16 8.83 -1.76 -16.26
N LYS A 17 9.74 -2.64 -15.82
CA LYS A 17 10.66 -3.37 -16.69
C LYS A 17 10.89 -4.80 -16.17
N GLY A 18 10.36 -5.78 -16.88
CA GLY A 18 10.37 -7.17 -16.42
C GLY A 18 9.62 -7.30 -15.10
N ASN A 19 10.24 -7.90 -14.10
CA ASN A 19 9.69 -7.98 -12.74
C ASN A 19 10.24 -6.90 -11.80
N ALA A 20 10.52 -5.71 -12.32
CA ALA A 20 10.98 -4.58 -11.51
C ALA A 20 10.18 -3.32 -11.82
N VAL A 21 10.02 -2.47 -10.81
CA VAL A 21 9.54 -1.10 -10.95
C VAL A 21 10.69 -0.12 -10.71
N ASP A 22 10.73 0.95 -11.49
CA ASP A 22 11.60 2.10 -11.25
C ASP A 22 10.75 3.21 -10.65
N LEU A 23 11.16 3.70 -9.47
CA LEU A 23 10.51 4.78 -8.73
C LEU A 23 11.36 6.05 -8.81
N VAL A 24 10.69 7.20 -8.89
CA VAL A 24 11.29 8.49 -8.60
C VAL A 24 10.99 8.83 -7.15
N PRO A 25 12.01 8.93 -6.28
CA PRO A 25 11.81 9.33 -4.89
C PRO A 25 11.30 10.78 -4.81
N GLU A 26 10.21 11.00 -4.08
CA GLU A 26 9.72 12.33 -3.74
C GLU A 26 10.19 12.77 -2.36
N GLN A 27 10.23 11.82 -1.43
CA GLN A 27 10.65 12.04 -0.05
C GLN A 27 11.28 10.78 0.54
N ILE A 28 12.42 10.91 1.18
CA ILE A 28 13.01 9.84 2.01
C ILE A 28 12.45 10.00 3.43
N LEU A 29 11.82 8.93 3.94
CA LEU A 29 11.20 8.90 5.26
C LEU A 29 12.09 8.19 6.29
N LEU A 30 12.93 7.26 5.86
CA LEU A 30 13.92 6.56 6.68
C LEU A 30 15.08 6.11 5.80
N GLY A 31 16.29 6.13 6.34
CA GLY A 31 17.51 5.76 5.61
C GLY A 31 18.04 6.90 4.74
N GLU A 32 18.95 6.56 3.83
CA GLU A 32 19.61 7.53 2.96
C GLU A 32 19.60 7.03 1.51
N PHE A 33 19.30 7.91 0.58
CA PHE A 33 19.32 7.61 -0.85
C PHE A 33 19.52 8.90 -1.66
N TRP A 34 20.40 8.88 -2.67
CA TRP A 34 20.86 10.10 -3.35
C TRP A 34 20.68 10.05 -4.89
N LEU A 35 20.19 8.93 -5.43
CA LEU A 35 19.98 8.84 -6.87
C LEU A 35 18.60 9.33 -7.28
N ASP A 36 18.47 9.79 -8.51
CA ASP A 36 17.22 10.29 -9.07
C ASP A 36 16.14 9.21 -9.26
N SER A 37 16.53 7.95 -9.27
CA SER A 37 15.59 6.83 -9.38
C SER A 37 16.09 5.59 -8.65
N ILE A 38 15.15 4.82 -8.12
CA ILE A 38 15.40 3.58 -7.41
C ILE A 38 14.73 2.42 -8.14
N ARG A 39 15.45 1.31 -8.28
CA ARG A 39 14.88 0.07 -8.81
C ARG A 39 14.49 -0.87 -7.69
N VAL A 40 13.23 -1.31 -7.74
CA VAL A 40 12.66 -2.27 -6.79
C VAL A 40 12.28 -3.54 -7.54
N TRP A 41 12.86 -4.67 -7.12
CA TRP A 41 12.61 -5.98 -7.70
C TRP A 41 11.43 -6.65 -7.02
N MET A 42 10.49 -7.08 -7.84
CA MET A 42 9.20 -7.61 -7.44
C MET A 42 9.17 -9.14 -7.55
N GLN A 43 7.98 -9.72 -7.66
CA GLN A 43 7.71 -11.13 -7.61
C GLN A 43 8.67 -11.97 -8.48
N THR A 44 9.18 -13.02 -7.84
CA THR A 44 9.76 -14.21 -8.48
C THR A 44 9.04 -15.43 -7.90
N ARG A 45 9.32 -16.62 -8.45
CA ARG A 45 8.69 -17.85 -7.94
C ARG A 45 9.05 -18.16 -6.49
N ASP A 46 10.30 -17.88 -6.11
CA ASP A 46 10.90 -18.35 -4.85
C ASP A 46 10.81 -17.33 -3.72
N TYR A 47 10.51 -16.06 -4.02
CA TYR A 47 10.47 -14.99 -3.04
C TYR A 47 9.07 -14.42 -2.83
N CYS A 48 8.71 -14.18 -1.57
CA CYS A 48 7.51 -13.47 -1.15
C CYS A 48 7.61 -11.98 -1.53
N ARG A 49 7.37 -11.65 -2.77
CA ARG A 49 7.34 -10.27 -3.30
C ARG A 49 6.01 -10.03 -4.03
N PRO A 50 5.47 -8.81 -4.03
CA PRO A 50 4.24 -8.51 -4.76
C PRO A 50 4.47 -8.51 -6.28
N PRO A 51 3.43 -8.76 -7.09
CA PRO A 51 3.52 -8.63 -8.55
C PRO A 51 3.68 -7.17 -8.97
N VAL A 52 4.36 -6.93 -10.09
CA VAL A 52 4.56 -5.57 -10.63
C VAL A 52 3.25 -4.87 -11.02
N ASP A 53 2.23 -5.65 -11.37
CA ASP A 53 0.92 -5.15 -11.81
C ASP A 53 0.16 -4.43 -10.68
N ASP A 54 0.53 -4.66 -9.42
CA ASP A 54 -0.02 -3.94 -8.27
C ASP A 54 0.45 -2.47 -8.22
N PHE A 55 1.50 -2.14 -9.00
CA PHE A 55 2.15 -0.83 -8.97
C PHE A 55 2.14 -0.16 -10.35
N PRO A 56 0.98 0.31 -10.84
CA PRO A 56 0.88 0.92 -12.16
C PRO A 56 1.71 2.21 -12.28
N VAL A 57 2.22 2.47 -13.47
CA VAL A 57 2.96 3.71 -13.78
C VAL A 57 2.13 4.94 -13.45
N GLY A 58 2.73 5.94 -12.82
CA GLY A 58 2.09 7.15 -12.32
C GLY A 58 1.44 6.99 -10.94
N SER A 59 1.45 5.79 -10.36
CA SER A 59 0.96 5.59 -8.98
C SER A 59 2.02 5.94 -7.95
N ARG A 60 1.57 6.47 -6.80
CA ARG A 60 2.42 6.93 -5.70
C ARG A 60 2.30 5.99 -4.51
N TRP A 61 3.44 5.69 -3.89
CA TRP A 61 3.53 4.71 -2.82
C TRP A 61 4.52 5.14 -1.75
N ILE A 62 4.21 4.82 -0.50
CA ILE A 62 5.22 4.69 0.54
C ILE A 62 5.65 3.23 0.55
N MET A 63 6.94 2.98 0.38
CA MET A 63 7.52 1.64 0.38
C MET A 63 8.62 1.52 1.41
N ALA A 64 8.59 0.44 2.18
CA ALA A 64 9.66 0.04 3.09
C ALA A 64 10.47 -1.06 2.41
N LEU A 65 11.69 -0.77 2.07
CA LEU A 65 12.54 -1.52 1.17
C LEU A 65 13.74 -2.12 1.90
N ALA A 66 14.15 -3.31 1.45
CA ALA A 66 15.41 -3.91 1.86
C ALA A 66 16.42 -3.87 0.70
N GLU A 67 17.67 -3.53 0.98
CA GLU A 67 18.74 -3.56 0.01
C GLU A 67 19.12 -5.00 -0.34
N ILE A 68 19.36 -5.27 -1.62
CA ILE A 68 19.87 -6.56 -2.09
C ILE A 68 21.39 -6.59 -1.86
N THR A 69 21.83 -7.37 -0.89
CA THR A 69 23.25 -7.57 -0.60
C THR A 69 23.84 -8.75 -1.40
N GLU A 70 23.03 -9.79 -1.61
CA GLU A 70 23.43 -11.00 -2.32
C GLU A 70 22.34 -11.46 -3.29
N VAL A 71 22.73 -12.04 -4.41
CA VAL A 71 21.81 -12.66 -5.37
C VAL A 71 22.24 -14.12 -5.60
N PRO A 72 21.28 -15.04 -5.87
CA PRO A 72 21.60 -16.41 -6.25
C PRO A 72 22.47 -16.45 -7.51
N GLU A 73 23.23 -17.53 -7.64
CA GLU A 73 24.04 -17.83 -8.84
C GLU A 73 23.16 -17.71 -10.09
N ASP A 74 23.64 -17.06 -11.12
CA ASP A 74 22.92 -16.69 -12.37
C ASP A 74 21.98 -15.46 -12.30
N GLY A 75 21.56 -14.98 -11.15
CA GLY A 75 20.76 -13.76 -10.98
C GLY A 75 19.34 -13.79 -11.57
N PHE A 76 18.90 -14.95 -12.05
CA PHE A 76 17.58 -15.17 -12.64
C PHE A 76 16.89 -16.38 -12.04
N ASP A 77 15.56 -16.31 -11.97
CA ASP A 77 14.72 -17.46 -11.61
C ASP A 77 14.82 -18.53 -12.72
N PRO A 78 15.34 -19.73 -12.42
CA PRO A 78 15.52 -20.78 -13.43
C PRO A 78 14.19 -21.31 -14.01
N SER A 79 13.09 -21.11 -13.30
CA SER A 79 11.77 -21.56 -13.73
C SER A 79 11.02 -20.52 -14.55
N THR A 80 11.43 -19.26 -14.44
CA THR A 80 10.87 -18.11 -15.15
C THR A 80 12.02 -17.22 -15.62
N PRO A 81 12.67 -17.55 -16.76
CA PRO A 81 13.93 -16.89 -17.19
C PRO A 81 13.78 -15.39 -17.48
N ASN A 82 12.57 -14.86 -17.49
CA ASN A 82 12.31 -13.42 -17.60
C ASN A 82 12.21 -12.70 -16.25
N GLN A 83 12.31 -13.42 -15.14
CA GLN A 83 12.26 -12.87 -13.79
C GLN A 83 13.65 -12.91 -13.16
N SER A 84 14.17 -11.75 -12.81
CA SER A 84 15.43 -11.60 -12.12
C SER A 84 15.23 -11.54 -10.62
N TYR A 85 16.15 -12.10 -9.86
CA TYR A 85 16.22 -11.93 -8.40
C TYR A 85 16.66 -10.51 -7.99
N GLY A 86 17.18 -9.73 -8.93
CA GLY A 86 17.71 -8.39 -8.71
C GLY A 86 19.21 -8.33 -8.85
N ARG A 87 19.78 -7.23 -8.40
CA ARG A 87 21.23 -6.99 -8.41
C ARG A 87 21.65 -6.41 -7.06
N PRO A 88 22.88 -6.64 -6.60
CA PRO A 88 23.41 -5.95 -5.44
C PRO A 88 23.24 -4.43 -5.58
N PHE A 89 22.91 -3.76 -4.48
CA PHE A 89 22.63 -2.33 -4.36
C PHE A 89 21.31 -1.86 -5.00
N ASP A 90 20.54 -2.74 -5.64
CA ASP A 90 19.12 -2.49 -5.91
C ASP A 90 18.28 -2.89 -4.67
N PHE A 91 16.97 -2.69 -4.72
CA PHE A 91 16.09 -2.93 -3.58
C PHE A 91 15.02 -3.97 -3.89
N VAL A 92 14.44 -4.52 -2.83
CA VAL A 92 13.30 -5.43 -2.87
C VAL A 92 12.19 -4.97 -1.95
N LEU A 93 10.96 -5.33 -2.32
CA LEU A 93 9.76 -5.14 -1.54
C LEU A 93 9.22 -6.51 -1.12
N SER A 94 9.10 -6.74 0.20
CA SER A 94 8.57 -7.99 0.74
C SER A 94 7.04 -7.96 0.81
N SER A 95 6.35 -9.05 0.45
CA SER A 95 4.92 -9.22 0.67
C SER A 95 4.57 -9.81 2.05
N CYS A 96 5.56 -10.25 2.81
CA CYS A 96 5.33 -10.96 4.06
C CYS A 96 4.98 -10.06 5.25
N GLY A 97 5.04 -8.73 5.14
CA GLY A 97 4.85 -7.78 6.23
C GLY A 97 3.91 -6.60 5.98
N GLY A 98 3.46 -6.39 4.75
CA GLY A 98 2.68 -5.19 4.42
C GLY A 98 3.56 -3.94 4.40
N TYR A 99 4.56 -3.94 3.56
CA TYR A 99 5.62 -2.94 3.52
C TYR A 99 5.37 -1.79 2.54
N TRP A 100 4.14 -1.63 2.08
CA TRP A 100 3.77 -0.52 1.20
C TRP A 100 2.39 0.04 1.51
N LEU A 101 2.24 1.34 1.26
CA LEU A 101 0.99 2.07 1.42
C LEU A 101 0.73 2.85 0.15
N ARG A 102 -0.50 2.77 -0.38
CA ARG A 102 -0.91 3.56 -1.52
C ARG A 102 -1.12 5.01 -1.11
N VAL A 103 -0.57 5.94 -1.89
CA VAL A 103 -0.66 7.38 -1.61
C VAL A 103 -1.69 8.04 -2.50
N ASN A 104 -2.54 8.87 -1.89
CA ASN A 104 -3.49 9.73 -2.57
C ASN A 104 -3.45 11.12 -1.94
N GLY A 105 -2.96 12.11 -2.71
CA GLY A 105 -2.72 13.45 -2.19
C GLY A 105 -1.73 13.44 -1.01
N ALA A 106 -2.17 13.92 0.14
CA ALA A 106 -1.38 13.98 1.37
C ALA A 106 -1.60 12.79 2.31
N THR A 107 -2.35 11.77 1.89
CA THR A 107 -2.68 10.61 2.72
C THR A 107 -2.19 9.30 2.12
N ALA A 108 -1.99 8.32 2.98
CA ALA A 108 -1.61 6.96 2.61
C ALA A 108 -2.57 5.94 3.22
N VAL A 109 -2.78 4.83 2.53
CA VAL A 109 -3.67 3.73 2.93
C VAL A 109 -3.05 2.38 2.61
N GLY A 110 -3.23 1.40 3.49
CA GLY A 110 -2.68 0.04 3.35
C GLY A 110 -2.49 -0.65 4.70
N ASN A 111 -1.64 -1.67 4.76
CA ASN A 111 -1.37 -2.45 5.97
C ASN A 111 -0.40 -1.73 6.92
N LEU A 112 -0.89 -0.72 7.62
CA LEU A 112 -0.09 0.05 8.56
C LEU A 112 -0.08 -0.57 9.97
N VAL A 113 -1.18 -1.20 10.37
CA VAL A 113 -1.40 -1.72 11.72
C VAL A 113 -1.21 -3.24 11.76
N PRO A 114 -0.51 -3.78 12.78
CA PRO A 114 -0.40 -5.22 12.97
C PRO A 114 -1.77 -5.91 13.07
N GLY A 115 -1.90 -7.08 12.46
CA GLY A 115 -3.13 -7.88 12.50
C GLY A 115 -4.20 -7.49 11.49
N MET A 116 -3.97 -6.48 10.67
CA MET A 116 -4.85 -6.20 9.53
C MET A 116 -4.75 -7.31 8.46
N PRO A 117 -5.87 -7.69 7.83
CA PRO A 117 -5.84 -8.66 6.75
C PRO A 117 -4.99 -8.14 5.58
N ARG A 118 -4.15 -9.04 5.03
CA ARG A 118 -3.21 -8.72 3.94
C ARG A 118 -3.87 -8.64 2.56
N PHE A 119 -5.14 -8.31 2.49
CA PHE A 119 -5.85 -8.18 1.21
C PHE A 119 -5.71 -6.78 0.66
N TYR A 120 -4.81 -6.63 -0.28
CA TYR A 120 -4.34 -5.37 -0.87
C TYR A 120 -5.39 -4.52 -1.56
N HIS A 121 -6.51 -5.12 -1.93
CA HIS A 121 -7.55 -4.45 -2.72
C HIS A 121 -8.59 -3.71 -1.89
N GLN A 122 -8.63 -3.93 -0.58
CA GLN A 122 -9.56 -3.25 0.34
C GLN A 122 -8.87 -3.07 1.70
N PRO A 123 -8.02 -2.07 1.86
CA PRO A 123 -7.44 -1.77 3.15
C PRO A 123 -8.54 -1.35 4.12
N ASP A 124 -8.66 -2.09 5.23
CA ASP A 124 -9.65 -1.80 6.30
C ASP A 124 -9.19 -0.64 7.22
N MET A 125 -8.32 0.22 6.73
CA MET A 125 -7.85 1.37 7.48
C MET A 125 -8.30 2.70 6.86
N SER A 126 -8.52 3.68 7.70
CA SER A 126 -8.70 5.07 7.28
C SER A 126 -7.43 5.61 6.63
N PRO A 127 -7.53 6.51 5.64
CA PRO A 127 -6.38 7.22 5.12
C PRO A 127 -5.68 8.00 6.23
N VAL A 128 -4.37 7.80 6.36
CA VAL A 128 -3.51 8.45 7.36
C VAL A 128 -2.63 9.50 6.68
N LEU A 129 -2.45 10.65 7.32
CA LEU A 129 -1.57 11.71 6.81
C LEU A 129 -0.12 11.20 6.69
N ILE A 130 0.53 11.54 5.58
CA ILE A 130 1.94 11.19 5.33
C ILE A 130 2.85 11.78 6.42
N ASP A 131 2.58 13.01 6.86
CA ASP A 131 3.35 13.67 7.93
C ASP A 131 3.27 12.91 9.26
N LEU A 132 2.13 12.27 9.55
CA LEU A 132 2.00 11.43 10.76
C LEU A 132 2.85 10.16 10.66
N ILE A 133 2.92 9.56 9.46
CA ILE A 133 3.78 8.40 9.19
C ILE A 133 5.26 8.81 9.29
N ALA A 134 5.63 9.94 8.70
CA ALA A 134 6.98 10.49 8.80
C ALA A 134 7.37 10.75 10.26
N GLY A 135 6.51 11.42 11.03
CA GLY A 135 6.73 11.66 12.45
C GLY A 135 6.85 10.39 13.29
N TYR A 136 6.14 9.32 12.93
CA TYR A 136 6.31 8.01 13.56
C TYR A 136 7.67 7.38 13.25
N LEU A 137 8.12 7.45 12.02
CA LEU A 137 9.44 6.93 11.61
C LEU A 137 10.59 7.69 12.25
N ASP A 138 10.43 9.00 12.45
CA ASP A 138 11.38 9.85 13.17
C ASP A 138 11.32 9.67 14.70
N GLY A 139 10.37 8.90 15.22
CA GLY A 139 10.16 8.71 16.65
C GLY A 139 9.49 9.90 17.37
N ALA A 140 9.03 10.91 16.62
CA ALA A 140 8.32 12.08 17.18
C ALA A 140 6.83 11.76 17.49
N VAL A 141 6.25 10.78 16.83
CA VAL A 141 4.86 10.34 17.00
C VAL A 141 4.84 8.91 17.54
N PRO A 142 4.10 8.61 18.62
CA PRO A 142 3.98 7.27 19.15
C PRO A 142 3.13 6.38 18.23
N GLU A 143 3.41 5.07 18.23
CA GLU A 143 2.65 4.07 17.47
C GLU A 143 1.13 4.13 17.73
N THR A 144 0.74 4.43 18.98
CA THR A 144 -0.66 4.54 19.38
C THR A 144 -1.41 5.59 18.59
N ALA A 145 -0.81 6.77 18.34
CA ALA A 145 -1.43 7.83 17.56
C ALA A 145 -1.61 7.42 16.09
N LEU A 146 -0.63 6.69 15.53
CA LEU A 146 -0.73 6.16 14.18
C LEU A 146 -1.84 5.10 14.06
N VAL A 147 -1.95 4.21 15.05
CA VAL A 147 -3.00 3.19 15.14
C VAL A 147 -4.38 3.82 15.28
N GLU A 148 -4.53 4.83 16.12
CA GLU A 148 -5.79 5.56 16.31
C GLU A 148 -6.22 6.23 15.00
N ALA A 149 -5.33 7.02 14.38
CA ALA A 149 -5.60 7.68 13.09
C ALA A 149 -6.00 6.68 11.98
N SER A 150 -5.41 5.48 11.97
CA SER A 150 -5.75 4.45 10.98
C SER A 150 -7.11 3.79 11.19
N ARG A 151 -7.71 3.95 12.37
CA ARG A 151 -9.01 3.39 12.75
C ARG A 151 -10.13 4.42 12.75
N GLU A 152 -9.80 5.70 12.82
CA GLU A 152 -10.78 6.78 12.75
C GLU A 152 -11.41 6.82 11.36
N ARG A 153 -12.63 6.31 11.25
CA ARG A 153 -13.47 6.55 10.08
C ARG A 153 -14.48 7.64 10.45
N PRO A 154 -14.58 8.71 9.67
CA PRO A 154 -15.71 9.63 9.81
C PRO A 154 -17.01 8.85 9.63
N ASP A 155 -17.97 9.00 10.54
CA ASP A 155 -19.28 8.32 10.51
C ASP A 155 -19.95 8.40 9.12
N VAL A 156 -19.80 9.53 8.44
CA VAL A 156 -20.31 9.76 7.08
C VAL A 156 -19.68 8.82 6.04
N VAL A 157 -18.41 8.44 6.22
CA VAL A 157 -17.72 7.52 5.27
C VAL A 157 -18.20 6.09 5.49
N ASP A 158 -18.42 5.69 6.74
CA ASP A 158 -18.97 4.36 7.06
C ASP A 158 -20.42 4.24 6.57
N GLU A 159 -21.23 5.29 6.71
CA GLU A 159 -22.58 5.36 6.17
C GLU A 159 -22.59 5.22 4.64
N LEU A 160 -21.75 5.98 3.93
CA LEU A 160 -21.60 5.88 2.48
C LEU A 160 -21.10 4.50 2.01
N ILE A 161 -20.20 3.87 2.77
CA ILE A 161 -19.70 2.53 2.46
C ILE A 161 -20.81 1.49 2.64
N LEU A 162 -21.59 1.59 3.71
CA LEU A 162 -22.73 0.70 3.97
C LEU A 162 -23.79 0.84 2.89
N ASP A 163 -24.15 2.06 2.53
CA ASP A 163 -25.12 2.35 1.46
C ASP A 163 -24.65 1.79 0.11
N THR A 164 -23.39 2.04 -0.23
CA THR A 164 -22.81 1.53 -1.47
C THR A 164 -22.75 0.00 -1.50
N ARG A 165 -22.36 -0.63 -0.39
CA ARG A 165 -22.34 -2.10 -0.28
C ARG A 165 -23.73 -2.71 -0.34
N SER A 166 -24.71 -2.09 0.28
CA SER A 166 -26.12 -2.52 0.23
C SER A 166 -26.67 -2.43 -1.18
N PHE A 167 -26.43 -1.31 -1.85
CA PHE A 167 -26.80 -1.10 -3.25
C PHE A 167 -26.18 -2.13 -4.19
N LEU A 168 -24.86 -2.39 -4.06
CA LEU A 168 -24.15 -3.35 -4.91
C LEU A 168 -24.58 -4.81 -4.67
N ARG A 169 -25.10 -5.14 -3.50
CA ARG A 169 -25.63 -6.46 -3.19
C ARG A 169 -27.07 -6.67 -3.65
N GLY A 170 -27.72 -5.62 -4.20
CA GLY A 170 -29.13 -5.71 -4.63
C GLY A 170 -30.09 -5.99 -3.47
N GLN A 171 -29.72 -5.60 -2.25
CA GLN A 171 -30.63 -5.68 -1.10
C GLN A 171 -31.64 -4.55 -1.22
N GLU A 172 -32.80 -4.86 -1.79
CA GLU A 172 -33.97 -3.94 -1.86
C GLU A 172 -34.66 -3.76 -0.49
N ASP A 173 -34.27 -4.53 0.52
CA ASP A 173 -34.99 -4.64 1.81
C ASP A 173 -34.82 -3.40 2.72
N TRP A 174 -34.04 -2.41 2.37
CA TRP A 174 -33.84 -1.22 3.18
C TRP A 174 -34.58 0.04 2.70
N LEU A 175 -35.21 -0.03 1.55
CA LEU A 175 -36.14 1.03 1.19
C LEU A 175 -37.30 0.97 2.17
N PRO A 176 -37.57 2.07 2.94
CA PRO A 176 -38.76 2.09 3.76
C PRO A 176 -39.94 1.75 2.89
N ASP A 177 -40.76 0.81 3.35
CA ASP A 177 -41.99 0.40 2.69
C ASP A 177 -42.93 1.63 2.64
N THR A 178 -42.66 2.53 1.69
CA THR A 178 -43.59 3.58 1.33
C THR A 178 -44.68 2.92 0.51
N SER A 179 -45.61 2.28 1.21
CA SER A 179 -46.83 1.84 0.57
C SER A 179 -47.54 3.08 -0.05
N PRO A 180 -48.13 2.94 -1.23
CA PRO A 180 -48.85 4.03 -1.88
C PRO A 180 -49.97 4.64 -1.02
N GLU A 181 -50.33 4.01 0.11
CA GLU A 181 -51.38 4.45 1.04
C GLU A 181 -50.92 5.60 1.96
N ASP A 182 -49.58 5.83 2.13
CA ASP A 182 -49.07 6.93 2.94
C ASP A 182 -48.97 8.27 2.21
N LEU A 183 -49.29 8.31 0.93
CA LEU A 183 -49.30 9.52 0.09
C LEU A 183 -50.69 10.19 -0.04
N GLU A 184 -51.76 9.59 0.53
CA GLU A 184 -53.09 10.18 0.52
C GLU A 184 -53.52 10.52 1.94
N ALA A 185 -53.05 11.65 2.46
CA ALA A 185 -53.72 12.35 3.58
C ALA A 185 -53.71 13.85 3.30
N PRO A 186 -54.84 14.53 3.47
CA PRO A 186 -55.15 15.86 2.96
C PRO A 186 -54.44 16.99 3.69
#